data_c14ed4fadd92874c85053a65623c7dc3
#
_entry.id   c14ed4fadd92874c85053a65623c7dc3
#
_cell.length_a   1.000
_cell.length_b   1.000
_cell.length_c   1.000
_cell.angle_alpha   90.00
_cell.angle_beta   90.00
_cell.angle_gamma   90.00
#
_symmetry.space_group_name_H-M   'P 1'
#
loop_
_entity.id
_entity.type
_entity.pdbx_description
1 polymer ?
#
loop_
_entity_poly.entity_id
_entity_poly.type
_entity_poly.pdbx_seq_one_letter_code
_entity_poly.pdbx_strand_id
1 'polypeptide(L)'
;QMLNKGIKYCGQLVVKDIGIPEEIYQDMELNCQIIDDSFLQSCREPRSRSSHKGSYGHLLAVGGSMGMSGAITLTAQSALRAGIGLLTCAVPETVQLHVAVNVPEAMVQPLPGGNQFSAESLEPLQELLRNKKAIVAGPGMGSGEGTGLVIREILQSSRCAVVIDADGLNAADAWMDLV
;
A
#
# COMPACT_ATOMS: atom_id res chain seq x y z
N GLN A 1 -15.67 -12.40 -19.31
CA GLN A 1 -15.32 -11.62 -20.52
C GLN A 1 -14.46 -10.39 -20.18
N MET A 2 -14.68 -9.73 -19.04
CA MET A 2 -13.89 -8.57 -18.59
C MET A 2 -12.49 -8.94 -18.06
N LEU A 3 -12.27 -10.20 -17.71
CA LEU A 3 -11.03 -10.67 -17.09
C LEU A 3 -10.26 -11.59 -18.04
N ASN A 4 -8.94 -11.59 -17.91
CA ASN A 4 -8.03 -12.47 -18.66
C ASN A 4 -8.07 -12.30 -20.19
N LYS A 5 -7.82 -13.39 -20.89
CA LYS A 5 -7.71 -13.42 -22.36
C LYS A 5 -9.02 -13.05 -23.07
N GLY A 6 -10.16 -13.18 -22.42
CA GLY A 6 -11.48 -12.89 -23.01
C GLY A 6 -11.64 -11.45 -23.49
N ILE A 7 -11.02 -10.48 -22.81
CA ILE A 7 -11.12 -9.06 -23.18
C ILE A 7 -10.55 -8.76 -24.57
N LYS A 8 -9.57 -9.55 -25.03
CA LYS A 8 -8.98 -9.39 -26.38
C LYS A 8 -9.93 -9.71 -27.53
N TYR A 9 -11.00 -10.44 -27.24
CA TYR A 9 -12.00 -10.87 -28.22
C TYR A 9 -13.33 -10.15 -28.06
N CYS A 10 -13.42 -9.20 -27.12
CA CYS A 10 -14.59 -8.37 -26.91
C CYS A 10 -14.36 -6.98 -27.53
N GLY A 11 -15.39 -6.44 -28.17
CA GLY A 11 -15.48 -5.03 -28.50
C GLY A 11 -16.00 -4.25 -27.29
N GLN A 12 -16.96 -3.35 -27.51
CA GLN A 12 -17.63 -2.64 -26.42
C GLN A 12 -18.45 -3.63 -25.58
N LEU A 13 -18.13 -3.75 -24.30
CA LEU A 13 -18.88 -4.57 -23.36
C LEU A 13 -20.05 -3.76 -22.79
N VAL A 14 -21.26 -4.26 -22.97
CA VAL A 14 -22.48 -3.67 -22.40
C VAL A 14 -23.14 -4.71 -21.52
N VAL A 15 -23.27 -4.39 -20.23
CA VAL A 15 -24.00 -5.23 -19.26
C VAL A 15 -25.44 -4.72 -19.21
N LYS A 16 -26.40 -5.64 -19.44
CA LYS A 16 -27.84 -5.35 -19.35
C LYS A 16 -28.46 -6.21 -18.27
N ASP A 17 -29.30 -5.59 -17.46
CA ASP A 17 -30.12 -6.31 -16.52
C ASP A 17 -31.17 -7.17 -17.25
N ILE A 18 -31.29 -8.42 -16.86
CA ILE A 18 -32.25 -9.39 -17.41
C ILE A 18 -33.34 -9.74 -16.38
N GLY A 19 -33.47 -8.98 -15.32
CA GLY A 19 -34.51 -9.12 -14.31
C GLY A 19 -34.26 -10.25 -13.29
N ILE A 20 -32.98 -10.57 -13.02
CA ILE A 20 -32.65 -11.50 -11.93
C ILE A 20 -32.81 -10.73 -10.61
N PRO A 21 -33.63 -11.20 -9.65
CA PRO A 21 -33.79 -10.56 -8.37
C PRO A 21 -32.47 -10.43 -7.61
N GLU A 22 -32.27 -9.29 -6.95
CA GLU A 22 -31.00 -8.98 -6.25
C GLU A 22 -30.75 -9.94 -5.07
N GLU A 23 -31.81 -10.48 -4.47
CA GLU A 23 -31.74 -11.47 -3.39
C GLU A 23 -30.97 -12.73 -3.81
N ILE A 24 -31.07 -13.13 -5.07
CA ILE A 24 -30.32 -14.29 -5.60
C ILE A 24 -28.82 -14.05 -5.57
N TYR A 25 -28.38 -12.81 -5.82
CA TYR A 25 -26.95 -12.47 -5.78
C TYR A 25 -26.41 -12.41 -4.34
N GLN A 26 -27.27 -12.08 -3.37
CA GLN A 26 -26.90 -12.06 -1.95
C GLN A 26 -26.66 -13.48 -1.39
N ASP A 27 -27.39 -14.47 -1.91
CA ASP A 27 -27.23 -15.88 -1.56
C ASP A 27 -26.03 -16.55 -2.27
N MET A 28 -25.45 -15.88 -3.26
CA MET A 28 -24.27 -16.37 -3.96
C MET A 28 -22.99 -15.89 -3.27
N GLU A 29 -22.13 -16.81 -2.86
CA GLU A 29 -20.78 -16.50 -2.39
C GLU A 29 -19.91 -15.98 -3.57
N LEU A 30 -20.11 -14.71 -3.92
CA LEU A 30 -19.33 -14.08 -4.97
C LEU A 30 -17.96 -13.64 -4.44
N ASN A 31 -16.90 -14.34 -4.86
CA ASN A 31 -15.53 -14.09 -4.41
C ASN A 31 -14.82 -12.98 -5.20
N CYS A 32 -15.50 -12.32 -6.14
CA CYS A 32 -14.94 -11.25 -6.97
C CYS A 32 -15.90 -10.06 -7.03
N GLN A 33 -15.37 -8.88 -6.79
CA GLN A 33 -16.10 -7.63 -6.90
C GLN A 33 -15.34 -6.64 -7.78
N ILE A 34 -16.06 -5.87 -8.57
CA ILE A 34 -15.47 -4.76 -9.36
C ILE A 34 -15.48 -3.52 -8.49
N ILE A 35 -14.34 -2.85 -8.40
CA ILE A 35 -14.25 -1.53 -7.77
C ILE A 35 -14.84 -0.53 -8.75
N ASP A 36 -16.02 -0.03 -8.43
CA ASP A 36 -16.75 0.99 -9.20
C ASP A 36 -16.90 2.30 -8.41
N ASP A 37 -17.57 3.27 -9.01
CA ASP A 37 -17.81 4.57 -8.36
C ASP A 37 -18.64 4.45 -7.08
N SER A 38 -19.56 3.49 -6.98
CA SER A 38 -20.38 3.28 -5.79
C SER A 38 -19.54 2.77 -4.64
N PHE A 39 -18.65 1.82 -4.90
CA PHE A 39 -17.68 1.33 -3.92
C PHE A 39 -16.75 2.46 -3.46
N LEU A 40 -16.21 3.26 -4.39
CA LEU A 40 -15.34 4.39 -4.04
C LEU A 40 -16.06 5.45 -3.21
N GLN A 41 -17.35 5.70 -3.47
CA GLN A 41 -18.15 6.62 -2.66
C GLN A 41 -18.38 6.09 -1.24
N SER A 42 -18.59 4.79 -1.07
CA SER A 42 -18.76 4.17 0.25
C SER A 42 -17.49 4.27 1.13
N CYS A 43 -16.31 4.36 0.51
CA CYS A 43 -15.03 4.54 1.19
C CYS A 43 -14.73 6.00 1.57
N ARG A 44 -15.56 6.97 1.14
CA ARG A 44 -15.34 8.39 1.41
C ARG A 44 -16.06 8.84 2.67
N GLU A 45 -15.30 9.26 3.66
CA GLU A 45 -15.86 9.97 4.83
C GLU A 45 -15.82 11.48 4.60
N PRO A 46 -16.93 12.21 4.81
CA PRO A 46 -16.95 13.67 4.73
C PRO A 46 -15.99 14.29 5.74
N ARG A 47 -15.18 15.25 5.30
CA ARG A 47 -14.26 15.95 6.20
C ARG A 47 -15.01 17.00 7.01
N SER A 48 -14.92 16.91 8.33
CA SER A 48 -15.43 17.95 9.23
C SER A 48 -14.60 19.23 9.11
N ARG A 49 -15.25 20.39 9.20
CA ARG A 49 -14.58 21.71 9.21
C ARG A 49 -13.66 21.89 10.43
N SER A 50 -13.93 21.19 11.52
CA SER A 50 -13.15 21.24 12.76
C SER A 50 -12.06 20.17 12.84
N SER A 51 -11.88 19.35 11.79
CA SER A 51 -10.87 18.30 11.76
C SER A 51 -9.46 18.86 11.52
N HIS A 52 -8.48 18.12 11.98
CA HIS A 52 -7.06 18.43 11.79
C HIS A 52 -6.33 17.21 11.14
N LYS A 53 -5.08 17.39 10.72
CA LYS A 53 -4.31 16.33 10.07
C LYS A 53 -4.29 15.00 10.83
N GLY A 54 -4.24 15.01 12.16
CA GLY A 54 -4.29 13.79 12.98
C GLY A 54 -5.60 13.03 12.92
N SER A 55 -6.73 13.67 12.56
CA SER A 55 -8.03 13.03 12.44
C SER A 55 -8.10 12.02 11.29
N TYR A 56 -7.25 12.18 10.28
CA TYR A 56 -7.22 11.35 9.08
C TYR A 56 -6.12 10.28 9.09
N GLY A 57 -5.57 10.03 10.25
CA GLY A 57 -4.60 8.95 10.47
C GLY A 57 -3.17 9.26 10.02
N HIS A 58 -2.28 8.32 10.33
CA HIS A 58 -0.88 8.36 9.96
C HIS A 58 -0.53 7.07 9.22
N LEU A 59 -0.18 7.20 7.94
CA LEU A 59 0.29 6.11 7.10
C LEU A 59 1.82 6.00 7.16
N LEU A 60 2.33 4.80 7.30
CA LEU A 60 3.73 4.48 7.03
C LEU A 60 3.83 3.78 5.69
N ALA A 61 4.58 4.35 4.77
CA ALA A 61 4.91 3.74 3.49
C ALA A 61 6.38 3.26 3.54
N VAL A 62 6.59 1.95 3.37
CA VAL A 62 7.91 1.32 3.41
C VAL A 62 8.24 0.79 2.02
N GLY A 63 9.28 1.29 1.40
CA GLY A 63 9.58 0.91 0.03
C GLY A 63 10.75 1.68 -0.59
N GLY A 64 10.94 1.44 -1.87
CA GLY A 64 12.04 2.02 -2.62
C GLY A 64 13.36 1.29 -2.44
N SER A 65 14.19 1.38 -3.46
CA SER A 65 15.60 0.98 -3.46
C SER A 65 16.32 1.79 -4.53
N MET A 66 17.65 1.68 -4.59
CA MET A 66 18.42 2.33 -5.66
C MET A 66 17.89 1.91 -7.04
N GLY A 67 17.51 2.88 -7.85
CA GLY A 67 16.89 2.66 -9.17
C GLY A 67 15.36 2.48 -9.15
N MET A 68 14.73 2.27 -7.99
CA MET A 68 13.27 2.07 -7.85
C MET A 68 12.59 3.05 -6.90
N SER A 69 13.16 4.25 -6.72
CA SER A 69 12.59 5.33 -5.89
C SER A 69 11.23 5.82 -6.40
N GLY A 70 10.95 5.66 -7.68
CA GLY A 70 9.67 6.07 -8.28
C GLY A 70 8.47 5.32 -7.71
N ALA A 71 8.59 4.03 -7.39
CA ALA A 71 7.51 3.22 -6.86
C ALA A 71 6.98 3.75 -5.52
N ILE A 72 7.88 3.99 -4.57
CA ILE A 72 7.51 4.56 -3.26
C ILE A 72 7.02 6.00 -3.38
N THR A 73 7.58 6.78 -4.32
CA THR A 73 7.12 8.14 -4.61
C THR A 73 5.67 8.16 -5.08
N LEU A 74 5.30 7.29 -6.02
CA LEU A 74 3.93 7.14 -6.51
C LEU A 74 2.98 6.67 -5.40
N THR A 75 3.40 5.73 -4.58
CA THR A 75 2.65 5.28 -3.40
C THR A 75 2.36 6.43 -2.46
N ALA A 76 3.38 7.23 -2.14
CA ALA A 76 3.26 8.39 -1.27
C ALA A 76 2.32 9.46 -1.84
N GLN A 77 2.46 9.80 -3.11
CA GLN A 77 1.58 10.76 -3.78
C GLN A 77 0.13 10.28 -3.85
N SER A 78 -0.08 8.99 -4.09
CA SER A 78 -1.42 8.38 -4.11
C SER A 78 -2.08 8.44 -2.73
N ALA A 79 -1.34 8.15 -1.66
CA ALA A 79 -1.82 8.24 -0.29
C ALA A 79 -2.24 9.68 0.07
N LEU A 80 -1.44 10.67 -0.30
CA LEU A 80 -1.77 12.09 -0.08
C LEU A 80 -3.03 12.50 -0.83
N ARG A 81 -3.16 12.09 -2.11
CA ARG A 81 -4.36 12.35 -2.92
C ARG A 81 -5.61 11.64 -2.38
N ALA A 82 -5.45 10.45 -1.81
CA ALA A 82 -6.53 9.74 -1.13
C ALA A 82 -6.95 10.41 0.18
N GLY A 83 -6.14 11.36 0.69
CA GLY A 83 -6.53 12.22 1.80
C GLY A 83 -6.00 11.79 3.16
N ILE A 84 -4.90 11.03 3.23
CA ILE A 84 -4.26 10.73 4.52
C ILE A 84 -3.84 12.01 5.25
N GLY A 85 -3.91 12.01 6.57
CA GLY A 85 -3.58 13.18 7.38
C GLY A 85 -2.08 13.37 7.59
N LEU A 86 -1.36 12.28 7.83
CA LEU A 86 0.08 12.25 8.02
C LEU A 86 0.68 11.08 7.23
N LEU A 87 1.81 11.32 6.59
CA LEU A 87 2.54 10.31 5.83
C LEU A 87 4.00 10.30 6.26
N THR A 88 4.52 9.10 6.58
CA THR A 88 5.95 8.84 6.70
C THR A 88 6.36 7.83 5.63
N CYS A 89 7.40 8.13 4.88
CA CYS A 89 8.06 7.19 3.99
C CYS A 89 9.34 6.68 4.65
N ALA A 90 9.42 5.39 4.91
CA ALA A 90 10.64 4.72 5.36
C ALA A 90 11.33 4.10 4.15
N VAL A 91 12.53 4.55 3.85
CA VAL A 91 13.25 4.24 2.61
C VAL A 91 14.73 3.96 2.90
N PRO A 92 15.45 3.21 2.06
CA PRO A 92 16.90 3.14 2.15
C PRO A 92 17.56 4.53 2.06
N GLU A 93 18.69 4.71 2.72
CA GLU A 93 19.38 6.01 2.83
C GLU A 93 19.59 6.70 1.48
N THR A 94 20.01 5.96 0.46
CA THR A 94 20.29 6.52 -0.86
C THR A 94 19.04 7.01 -1.61
N VAL A 95 17.85 6.59 -1.17
CA VAL A 95 16.56 6.94 -1.79
C VAL A 95 15.93 8.16 -1.13
N GLN A 96 16.36 8.52 0.07
CA GLN A 96 15.75 9.58 0.89
C GLN A 96 15.56 10.90 0.13
N LEU A 97 16.62 11.40 -0.46
CA LEU A 97 16.60 12.71 -1.13
C LEU A 97 15.61 12.72 -2.30
N HIS A 98 15.59 11.63 -3.09
CA HIS A 98 14.66 11.51 -4.21
C HIS A 98 13.20 11.60 -3.78
N VAL A 99 12.85 10.90 -2.70
CA VAL A 99 11.47 10.94 -2.19
C VAL A 99 11.16 12.30 -1.57
N ALA A 100 12.05 12.86 -0.77
CA ALA A 100 11.84 14.15 -0.11
C ALA A 100 11.63 15.31 -1.10
N VAL A 101 12.34 15.30 -2.23
CA VAL A 101 12.18 16.33 -3.28
C VAL A 101 10.85 16.17 -4.02
N ASN A 102 10.42 14.92 -4.28
CA ASN A 102 9.22 14.66 -5.08
C ASN A 102 7.91 14.62 -4.26
N VAL A 103 8.00 14.49 -2.94
CA VAL A 103 6.86 14.44 -2.02
C VAL A 103 7.18 15.29 -0.78
N PRO A 104 7.24 16.61 -0.92
CA PRO A 104 7.63 17.51 0.18
C PRO A 104 6.66 17.51 1.36
N GLU A 105 5.43 17.03 1.18
CA GLU A 105 4.43 16.89 2.26
C GLU A 105 4.67 15.67 3.14
N ALA A 106 5.48 14.69 2.71
CA ALA A 106 5.79 13.50 3.48
C ALA A 106 6.99 13.71 4.39
N MET A 107 6.96 13.10 5.54
CA MET A 107 8.16 12.88 6.36
C MET A 107 8.93 11.73 5.75
N VAL A 108 10.20 11.90 5.42
CA VAL A 108 11.02 10.84 4.84
C VAL A 108 12.08 10.41 5.84
N GLN A 109 11.98 9.15 6.26
CA GLN A 109 12.88 8.55 7.24
C GLN A 109 13.84 7.58 6.54
N PRO A 110 15.13 7.88 6.49
CA PRO A 110 16.13 6.95 5.98
C PRO A 110 16.32 5.79 6.95
N LEU A 111 16.40 4.58 6.41
CA LEU A 111 16.76 3.37 7.14
C LEU A 111 18.14 2.88 6.69
N PRO A 112 18.99 2.42 7.62
CA PRO A 112 20.30 1.87 7.28
C PRO A 112 20.20 0.69 6.30
N GLY A 113 21.25 0.52 5.49
CA GLY A 113 21.32 -0.55 4.48
C GLY A 113 21.83 -0.04 3.13
N GLY A 114 22.07 1.27 3.01
CA GLY A 114 22.61 1.89 1.79
C GLY A 114 21.60 1.90 0.64
N ASN A 115 21.80 1.03 -0.36
CA ASN A 115 21.02 1.03 -1.60
C ASN A 115 19.67 0.28 -1.48
N GLN A 116 19.50 -0.56 -0.48
CA GLN A 116 18.31 -1.37 -0.24
C GLN A 116 18.18 -1.67 1.25
N PHE A 117 17.05 -2.24 1.65
CA PHE A 117 16.85 -2.67 3.03
C PHE A 117 17.81 -3.80 3.43
N SER A 118 18.17 -3.85 4.70
CA SER A 118 19.03 -4.87 5.31
C SER A 118 18.57 -5.19 6.73
N ALA A 119 19.26 -6.10 7.40
CA ALA A 119 19.01 -6.38 8.82
C ALA A 119 19.20 -5.14 9.72
N GLU A 120 20.08 -4.21 9.33
CA GLU A 120 20.32 -2.97 10.06
C GLU A 120 19.11 -2.01 10.01
N SER A 121 18.21 -2.20 9.02
CA SER A 121 16.97 -1.43 8.91
C SER A 121 15.93 -1.76 9.98
N LEU A 122 16.03 -2.93 10.65
CA LEU A 122 14.96 -3.46 11.50
C LEU A 122 14.76 -2.66 12.78
N GLU A 123 15.83 -2.35 13.51
CA GLU A 123 15.73 -1.61 14.76
C GLU A 123 15.08 -0.22 14.59
N PRO A 124 15.54 0.66 13.68
CA PRO A 124 14.88 1.94 13.47
C PRO A 124 13.48 1.80 12.87
N LEU A 125 13.19 0.74 12.11
CA LEU A 125 11.84 0.47 11.60
C LEU A 125 10.85 0.22 12.73
N GLN A 126 11.22 -0.54 13.77
CA GLN A 126 10.34 -0.84 14.91
C GLN A 126 9.80 0.43 15.59
N GLU A 127 10.62 1.47 15.72
CA GLU A 127 10.17 2.76 16.24
C GLU A 127 9.14 3.43 15.31
N LEU A 128 9.31 3.29 14.01
CA LEU A 128 8.40 3.86 13.02
C LEU A 128 7.05 3.14 12.97
N LEU A 129 6.97 1.87 13.35
CA LEU A 129 5.71 1.11 13.36
C LEU A 129 4.73 1.63 14.43
N ARG A 130 5.22 2.31 15.45
CA ARG A 130 4.39 2.79 16.56
C ARG A 130 3.39 3.85 16.09
N ASN A 131 2.17 3.77 16.63
CA ASN A 131 1.11 4.79 16.43
C ASN A 131 0.74 5.03 14.95
N LYS A 132 0.85 4.02 14.10
CA LYS A 132 0.36 4.08 12.73
C LYS A 132 -1.07 3.56 12.64
N LYS A 133 -1.85 4.13 11.72
CA LYS A 133 -3.21 3.66 11.39
C LYS A 133 -3.21 2.62 10.28
N ALA A 134 -2.24 2.71 9.39
CA ALA A 134 -2.02 1.72 8.34
C ALA A 134 -0.55 1.74 7.91
N ILE A 135 -0.13 0.65 7.31
CA ILE A 135 1.20 0.49 6.71
C ILE A 135 1.00 -0.03 5.29
N VAL A 136 1.75 0.51 4.34
CA VAL A 136 1.92 -0.07 3.02
C VAL A 136 3.39 -0.39 2.83
N ALA A 137 3.72 -1.61 2.40
CA ALA A 137 5.09 -2.08 2.27
C ALA A 137 5.26 -2.91 1.00
N GLY A 138 6.43 -2.80 0.37
CA GLY A 138 6.78 -3.58 -0.81
C GLY A 138 7.13 -2.79 -2.07
N PRO A 139 6.46 -1.67 -2.39
CA PRO A 139 6.70 -0.99 -3.66
C PRO A 139 8.17 -0.60 -3.86
N GLY A 140 8.84 -1.23 -4.84
CA GLY A 140 10.20 -0.94 -5.23
C GLY A 140 11.28 -1.29 -4.20
N MET A 141 11.02 -2.26 -3.31
CA MET A 141 12.01 -2.70 -2.30
C MET A 141 13.13 -3.54 -2.92
N GLY A 142 12.87 -4.17 -4.06
CA GLY A 142 13.78 -5.12 -4.69
C GLY A 142 13.68 -6.53 -4.08
N SER A 143 14.40 -7.48 -4.69
CA SER A 143 14.37 -8.90 -4.34
C SER A 143 15.45 -9.32 -3.34
N GLY A 144 16.08 -8.39 -2.64
CA GLY A 144 17.11 -8.69 -1.65
C GLY A 144 16.53 -9.35 -0.38
N GLU A 145 17.38 -10.07 0.35
CA GLU A 145 17.02 -10.71 1.63
C GLU A 145 16.41 -9.70 2.63
N GLY A 146 16.92 -8.46 2.66
CA GLY A 146 16.41 -7.39 3.51
C GLY A 146 14.94 -7.07 3.29
N THR A 147 14.41 -7.25 2.08
CA THR A 147 12.98 -7.08 1.79
C THR A 147 12.14 -8.05 2.61
N GLY A 148 12.49 -9.34 2.58
CA GLY A 148 11.81 -10.37 3.37
C GLY A 148 11.88 -10.10 4.88
N LEU A 149 13.05 -9.72 5.38
CA LEU A 149 13.25 -9.38 6.80
C LEU A 149 12.35 -8.20 7.23
N VAL A 150 12.30 -7.13 6.44
CA VAL A 150 11.48 -5.94 6.73
C VAL A 150 9.99 -6.27 6.70
N ILE A 151 9.51 -7.03 5.71
CA ILE A 151 8.09 -7.42 5.64
C ILE A 151 7.73 -8.29 6.84
N ARG A 152 8.58 -9.27 7.18
CA ARG A 152 8.39 -10.12 8.36
C ARG A 152 8.30 -9.31 9.64
N GLU A 153 9.21 -8.37 9.86
CA GLU A 153 9.21 -7.48 11.01
C GLU A 153 7.89 -6.65 11.10
N ILE A 154 7.46 -6.09 9.97
CA ILE A 154 6.19 -5.34 9.90
C ILE A 154 5.02 -6.22 10.35
N LEU A 155 4.91 -7.43 9.83
CA LEU A 155 3.81 -8.35 10.13
C LEU A 155 3.81 -8.79 11.60
N GLN A 156 4.98 -9.01 12.20
CA GLN A 156 5.11 -9.42 13.60
C GLN A 156 4.84 -8.29 14.59
N SER A 157 5.28 -7.08 14.26
CA SER A 157 5.32 -5.97 15.21
C SER A 157 4.19 -4.94 15.03
N SER A 158 3.52 -4.91 13.86
CA SER A 158 2.44 -3.96 13.60
C SER A 158 1.14 -4.38 14.30
N ARG A 159 0.34 -3.36 14.68
CA ARG A 159 -0.99 -3.55 15.29
C ARG A 159 -2.09 -2.81 14.50
N CYS A 160 -1.84 -2.58 13.24
CA CYS A 160 -2.75 -1.87 12.33
C CYS A 160 -2.88 -2.63 11.01
N ALA A 161 -3.75 -2.16 10.12
CA ALA A 161 -3.88 -2.74 8.79
C ALA A 161 -2.56 -2.62 8.01
N VAL A 162 -2.17 -3.70 7.34
CA VAL A 162 -0.97 -3.77 6.50
C VAL A 162 -1.39 -4.16 5.08
N VAL A 163 -0.92 -3.40 4.11
CA VAL A 163 -1.02 -3.71 2.68
C VAL A 163 0.37 -4.08 2.19
N ILE A 164 0.52 -5.27 1.64
CA ILE A 164 1.76 -5.74 1.03
C ILE A 164 1.56 -5.76 -0.48
N ASP A 165 2.50 -5.18 -1.22
CA ASP A 165 2.43 -5.08 -2.67
C ASP A 165 3.79 -5.36 -3.32
N ALA A 166 3.77 -5.64 -4.61
CA ALA A 166 4.94 -5.74 -5.48
C ALA A 166 6.06 -6.64 -4.89
N ASP A 167 7.25 -6.08 -4.63
CA ASP A 167 8.40 -6.85 -4.14
C ASP A 167 8.17 -7.43 -2.73
N GLY A 168 7.29 -6.82 -1.94
CA GLY A 168 6.87 -7.40 -0.67
C GLY A 168 6.13 -8.73 -0.85
N LEU A 169 5.28 -8.86 -1.87
CA LEU A 169 4.63 -10.11 -2.23
C LEU A 169 5.62 -11.11 -2.85
N ASN A 170 6.58 -10.63 -3.66
CA ASN A 170 7.62 -11.47 -4.23
C ASN A 170 8.53 -12.12 -3.17
N ALA A 171 8.61 -11.52 -1.98
CA ALA A 171 9.36 -12.04 -0.84
C ALA A 171 8.52 -12.95 0.09
N ALA A 172 7.39 -13.49 -0.38
CA ALA A 172 6.42 -14.26 0.42
C ALA A 172 7.04 -15.43 1.20
N ASP A 173 8.02 -16.11 0.64
CA ASP A 173 8.73 -17.23 1.30
C ASP A 173 9.34 -16.86 2.66
N ALA A 174 9.62 -15.56 2.87
CA ALA A 174 10.20 -15.07 4.12
C ALA A 174 9.18 -14.82 5.23
N TRP A 175 7.86 -14.74 4.92
CA TRP A 175 6.84 -14.32 5.88
C TRP A 175 5.49 -15.04 5.78
N MET A 176 5.29 -15.92 4.80
CA MET A 176 4.01 -16.62 4.58
C MET A 176 3.58 -17.49 5.78
N ASP A 177 4.50 -17.88 6.65
CA ASP A 177 4.24 -18.61 7.88
C ASP A 177 3.54 -17.78 8.99
N LEU A 178 3.38 -16.47 8.77
CA LEU A 178 2.79 -15.52 9.73
C LEU A 178 1.31 -15.18 9.44
N VAL A 179 0.75 -15.62 8.31
CA VAL A 179 -0.60 -15.26 7.85
C VAL A 179 -1.51 -16.45 7.61
#